data_c8bff2d7319609e590b29b9c20565c19
#
_entry.id   c8bff2d7319609e590b29b9c20565c19
#
_cell.length_a   1.000
_cell.length_b   1.000
_cell.length_c   1.000
_cell.angle_alpha   90.00
_cell.angle_beta   90.00
_cell.angle_gamma   90.00
#
_symmetry.space_group_name_H-M   'P 1'
#
loop_
_entity.id
_entity.type
_entity.pdbx_description
1 polymer ?
#
loop_
_entity_poly.entity_id
_entity_poly.type
_entity_poly.pdbx_seq_one_letter_code
_entity_poly.pdbx_strand_id
1 'polypeptide(L)'
;PYIATFFVFSDYVKPMARLAAIMGLPVTYVLTHDSIGVGEDGPTHEPVEQLAMLRSLPNFSIFRPADATETAAAWYYAVTSKTTPTALALTRQNLPQLPGSSKEALKGGYVIDDSDNAVPEVILMASGSEVSLAVEAKKELQKEGMDVRVVSMPCMDVFEQQSEEYKESVLPKACRKRVAIEALSDFGWGKYVGLDGAYVTMHGFGASAPYSVLFKKFGFTVDNVVKTVKSL
;
A
#
# COMPACT_ATOMS: atom_id res chain seq x y z
N PRO A 1 1.75 -24.64 2.24
CA PRO A 1 0.45 -24.60 1.57
C PRO A 1 0.08 -23.15 1.20
N TYR A 2 -0.79 -23.00 0.17
CA TYR A 2 -1.40 -21.73 -0.15
C TYR A 2 -2.90 -21.90 -0.40
N ILE A 3 -3.64 -20.80 -0.19
CA ILE A 3 -5.06 -20.69 -0.55
C ILE A 3 -5.26 -19.40 -1.35
N ALA A 4 -6.31 -19.35 -2.17
CA ALA A 4 -6.63 -18.18 -2.99
C ALA A 4 -8.13 -17.90 -2.97
N THR A 5 -8.46 -16.61 -2.88
CA THR A 5 -9.85 -16.11 -2.98
C THR A 5 -9.84 -14.61 -3.30
N PHE A 6 -11.00 -13.99 -3.50
CA PHE A 6 -11.10 -12.53 -3.56
C PHE A 6 -10.85 -11.90 -2.20
N PHE A 7 -10.23 -10.73 -2.20
CA PHE A 7 -9.76 -10.09 -0.98
C PHE A 7 -10.92 -9.74 -0.02
N VAL A 8 -12.07 -9.35 -0.51
CA VAL A 8 -13.25 -9.09 0.34
C VAL A 8 -13.62 -10.31 1.19
N PHE A 9 -13.38 -11.53 0.70
CA PHE A 9 -13.66 -12.76 1.45
C PHE A 9 -12.61 -13.06 2.52
N SER A 10 -11.62 -12.19 2.72
CA SER A 10 -10.75 -12.26 3.90
C SER A 10 -11.54 -12.13 5.21
N ASP A 11 -12.76 -11.59 5.19
CA ASP A 11 -13.69 -11.60 6.32
C ASP A 11 -13.96 -13.02 6.84
N TYR A 12 -14.06 -14.00 5.93
CA TYR A 12 -14.24 -15.41 6.28
C TYR A 12 -12.90 -16.14 6.52
N VAL A 13 -11.82 -15.65 5.92
CA VAL A 13 -10.46 -16.20 6.08
C VAL A 13 -9.82 -15.77 7.40
N LYS A 14 -10.18 -14.60 7.94
CA LYS A 14 -9.54 -14.01 9.13
C LYS A 14 -9.41 -14.96 10.32
N PRO A 15 -10.42 -15.75 10.72
CA PRO A 15 -10.28 -16.69 11.84
C PRO A 15 -9.18 -17.73 11.60
N MET A 16 -9.09 -18.26 10.38
CA MET A 16 -8.04 -19.23 9.99
C MET A 16 -6.66 -18.56 9.93
N ALA A 17 -6.58 -17.35 9.37
CA ALA A 17 -5.34 -16.57 9.31
C ALA A 17 -4.82 -16.29 10.74
N ARG A 18 -5.70 -15.93 11.66
CA ARG A 18 -5.37 -15.73 13.07
C ARG A 18 -4.85 -17.02 13.73
N LEU A 19 -5.48 -18.15 13.48
CA LEU A 19 -5.01 -19.43 14.00
C LEU A 19 -3.65 -19.82 13.41
N ALA A 20 -3.45 -19.64 12.11
CA ALA A 20 -2.15 -19.87 11.47
C ALA A 20 -1.05 -19.00 12.11
N ALA A 21 -1.35 -17.73 12.39
CA ALA A 21 -0.43 -16.81 13.06
C ALA A 21 -0.10 -17.25 14.49
N ILE A 22 -1.09 -17.68 15.28
CA ILE A 22 -0.90 -18.20 16.64
C ILE A 22 -0.05 -19.48 16.63
N MET A 23 -0.29 -20.36 15.67
CA MET A 23 0.40 -21.65 15.55
C MET A 23 1.78 -21.52 14.86
N GLY A 24 2.14 -20.35 14.37
CA GLY A 24 3.39 -20.15 13.62
C GLY A 24 3.46 -20.96 12.32
N LEU A 25 2.34 -21.06 11.58
CA LEU A 25 2.26 -21.82 10.34
C LEU A 25 2.44 -20.87 9.13
N PRO A 26 3.43 -21.14 8.24
CA PRO A 26 3.72 -20.30 7.08
C PRO A 26 2.75 -20.57 5.93
N VAL A 27 1.47 -20.27 6.12
CA VAL A 27 0.45 -20.36 5.08
C VAL A 27 0.49 -19.13 4.19
N THR A 28 0.46 -19.31 2.87
CA THR A 28 0.36 -18.20 1.92
C THR A 28 -1.09 -17.98 1.51
N TYR A 29 -1.57 -16.75 1.64
CA TYR A 29 -2.92 -16.32 1.24
C TYR A 29 -2.82 -15.44 0.00
N VAL A 30 -3.34 -15.91 -1.13
CA VAL A 30 -3.39 -15.14 -2.38
C VAL A 30 -4.77 -14.50 -2.49
N LEU A 31 -4.84 -13.21 -2.17
CA LEU A 31 -6.08 -12.46 -2.06
C LEU A 31 -6.17 -11.45 -3.21
N THR A 32 -6.93 -11.78 -4.24
CA THR A 32 -7.05 -10.95 -5.45
C THR A 32 -8.22 -9.96 -5.35
N HIS A 33 -8.30 -9.01 -6.28
CA HIS A 33 -9.39 -8.02 -6.31
C HIS A 33 -9.34 -7.10 -5.07
N ASP A 34 -8.21 -6.42 -4.89
CA ASP A 34 -7.73 -5.81 -3.67
C ASP A 34 -8.40 -4.49 -3.24
N SER A 35 -9.18 -3.85 -4.13
CA SER A 35 -9.71 -2.49 -3.90
C SER A 35 -10.94 -2.19 -4.76
N ILE A 36 -11.36 -0.93 -4.84
CA ILE A 36 -12.38 -0.44 -5.80
C ILE A 36 -12.03 -0.72 -7.27
N GLY A 37 -10.79 -1.16 -7.55
CA GLY A 37 -10.38 -1.68 -8.84
C GLY A 37 -11.09 -2.96 -9.28
N VAL A 38 -11.87 -3.58 -8.42
CA VAL A 38 -12.84 -4.64 -8.74
C VAL A 38 -13.83 -4.18 -9.82
N GLY A 39 -14.34 -2.97 -9.70
CA GLY A 39 -15.16 -2.36 -10.75
C GLY A 39 -16.63 -2.69 -10.65
N GLU A 40 -17.18 -3.28 -11.72
CA GLU A 40 -18.61 -3.44 -11.92
C GLU A 40 -19.30 -4.36 -10.91
N ASP A 41 -18.57 -5.30 -10.29
CA ASP A 41 -19.12 -6.17 -9.23
C ASP A 41 -19.58 -5.36 -8.00
N GLY A 42 -19.04 -4.14 -7.84
CA GLY A 42 -19.54 -3.14 -6.93
C GLY A 42 -19.16 -3.35 -5.46
N PRO A 43 -19.79 -2.58 -4.55
CA PRO A 43 -19.36 -2.45 -3.17
C PRO A 43 -19.41 -3.74 -2.33
N THR A 44 -20.18 -4.74 -2.74
CA THR A 44 -20.22 -6.05 -2.05
C THR A 44 -18.96 -6.88 -2.29
N HIS A 45 -18.16 -6.53 -3.30
CA HIS A 45 -16.93 -7.24 -3.68
C HIS A 45 -15.68 -6.34 -3.60
N GLU A 46 -15.86 -5.05 -3.37
CA GLU A 46 -14.78 -4.06 -3.24
C GLU A 46 -14.31 -3.97 -1.78
N PRO A 47 -13.10 -4.43 -1.46
CA PRO A 47 -12.53 -4.27 -0.12
C PRO A 47 -12.34 -2.79 0.22
N VAL A 48 -12.52 -2.46 1.50
CA VAL A 48 -12.22 -1.14 2.07
C VAL A 48 -11.44 -1.31 3.37
N GLU A 49 -12.00 -2.01 4.34
CA GLU A 49 -11.43 -2.21 5.68
C GLU A 49 -10.57 -3.46 5.82
N GLN A 50 -10.62 -4.39 4.87
CA GLN A 50 -9.98 -5.71 4.97
C GLN A 50 -8.46 -5.62 5.11
N LEU A 51 -7.81 -4.65 4.44
CA LEU A 51 -6.37 -4.48 4.57
C LEU A 51 -5.96 -4.04 5.98
N ALA A 52 -6.67 -3.07 6.55
CA ALA A 52 -6.46 -2.62 7.91
C ALA A 52 -6.72 -3.73 8.93
N MET A 53 -7.77 -4.52 8.71
CA MET A 53 -8.11 -5.68 9.52
C MET A 53 -6.98 -6.72 9.54
N LEU A 54 -6.39 -7.05 8.39
CA LEU A 54 -5.30 -8.03 8.32
C LEU A 54 -3.98 -7.45 8.83
N ARG A 55 -3.68 -6.16 8.58
CA ARG A 55 -2.54 -5.45 9.18
C ARG A 55 -2.57 -5.43 10.71
N SER A 56 -3.75 -5.60 11.32
CA SER A 56 -3.89 -5.64 12.78
C SER A 56 -3.58 -7.01 13.41
N LEU A 57 -3.35 -8.06 12.61
CA LEU A 57 -3.07 -9.41 13.13
C LEU A 57 -1.61 -9.53 13.58
N PRO A 58 -1.33 -9.90 14.85
CA PRO A 58 0.04 -10.21 15.27
C PRO A 58 0.60 -11.42 14.52
N ASN A 59 1.91 -11.42 14.26
CA ASN A 59 2.61 -12.48 13.53
C ASN A 59 1.96 -12.83 12.19
N PHE A 60 1.55 -11.80 11.44
CA PHE A 60 0.95 -11.94 10.12
C PHE A 60 1.50 -10.85 9.21
N SER A 61 1.98 -11.20 8.03
CA SER A 61 2.48 -10.23 7.06
C SER A 61 1.52 -10.13 5.87
N ILE A 62 1.15 -8.90 5.50
CA ILE A 62 0.35 -8.68 4.31
C ILE A 62 1.06 -7.72 3.35
N PHE A 63 1.36 -8.23 2.15
CA PHE A 63 1.94 -7.48 1.05
C PHE A 63 0.84 -7.01 0.10
N ARG A 64 0.87 -5.73 -0.26
CA ARG A 64 0.09 -5.14 -1.34
C ARG A 64 1.04 -4.55 -2.38
N PRO A 65 1.52 -5.38 -3.33
CA PRO A 65 2.58 -5.01 -4.26
C PRO A 65 2.08 -4.06 -5.36
N ALA A 66 2.97 -3.14 -5.79
CA ALA A 66 2.69 -2.13 -6.81
C ALA A 66 2.88 -2.62 -8.25
N ASP A 67 3.65 -3.68 -8.44
CA ASP A 67 3.98 -4.22 -9.77
C ASP A 67 4.50 -5.66 -9.70
N ALA A 68 5.01 -6.17 -10.85
CA ALA A 68 5.53 -7.53 -10.93
C ALA A 68 6.78 -7.75 -10.07
N THR A 69 7.65 -6.76 -9.94
CA THR A 69 8.88 -6.86 -9.13
C THR A 69 8.54 -6.97 -7.64
N GLU A 70 7.65 -6.11 -7.15
CA GLU A 70 7.18 -6.21 -5.76
C GLU A 70 6.39 -7.49 -5.51
N THR A 71 5.61 -7.95 -6.51
CA THR A 71 4.88 -9.23 -6.42
C THR A 71 5.86 -10.40 -6.29
N ALA A 72 6.95 -10.41 -7.05
CA ALA A 72 8.00 -11.42 -6.93
C ALA A 72 8.68 -11.38 -5.55
N ALA A 73 8.95 -10.19 -5.01
CA ALA A 73 9.49 -10.02 -3.67
C ALA A 73 8.51 -10.55 -2.59
N ALA A 74 7.22 -10.25 -2.72
CA ALA A 74 6.19 -10.75 -1.80
C ALA A 74 6.08 -12.27 -1.83
N TRP A 75 6.13 -12.89 -3.01
CA TRP A 75 6.17 -14.34 -3.15
C TRP A 75 7.43 -14.94 -2.53
N TYR A 76 8.60 -14.33 -2.79
CA TYR A 76 9.85 -14.79 -2.19
C TYR A 76 9.76 -14.77 -0.66
N TYR A 77 9.27 -13.67 -0.07
CA TYR A 77 9.05 -13.56 1.37
C TYR A 77 8.12 -14.66 1.87
N ALA A 78 6.96 -14.85 1.22
CA ALA A 78 5.96 -15.83 1.62
C ALA A 78 6.49 -17.27 1.61
N VAL A 79 7.18 -17.70 0.54
CA VAL A 79 7.66 -19.10 0.40
C VAL A 79 8.89 -19.38 1.25
N THR A 80 9.65 -18.36 1.66
CA THR A 80 10.82 -18.52 2.53
C THR A 80 10.49 -18.37 4.01
N SER A 81 9.31 -17.84 4.35
CA SER A 81 8.82 -17.75 5.73
C SER A 81 8.74 -19.14 6.38
N LYS A 82 9.10 -19.21 7.66
CA LYS A 82 9.08 -20.47 8.44
C LYS A 82 7.96 -20.50 9.48
N THR A 83 7.58 -19.35 10.01
CA THR A 83 6.69 -19.23 11.18
C THR A 83 5.62 -18.17 11.02
N THR A 84 5.68 -17.37 9.94
CA THR A 84 4.74 -16.25 9.75
C THR A 84 3.88 -16.51 8.51
N PRO A 85 2.55 -16.62 8.65
CA PRO A 85 1.65 -16.64 7.50
C PRO A 85 1.71 -15.31 6.76
N THR A 86 1.62 -15.37 5.43
CA THR A 86 1.78 -14.20 4.57
C THR A 86 0.62 -14.09 3.59
N ALA A 87 0.01 -12.92 3.49
CA ALA A 87 -0.99 -12.61 2.48
C ALA A 87 -0.40 -11.71 1.37
N LEU A 88 -0.85 -11.93 0.15
CA LEU A 88 -0.60 -11.10 -1.01
C LEU A 88 -1.95 -10.52 -1.47
N ALA A 89 -2.15 -9.21 -1.29
CA ALA A 89 -3.31 -8.48 -1.79
C ALA A 89 -3.01 -7.98 -3.21
N LEU A 90 -3.60 -8.62 -4.21
CA LEU A 90 -3.29 -8.41 -5.62
C LEU A 90 -4.46 -7.73 -6.36
N THR A 91 -4.15 -6.86 -7.29
CA THR A 91 -5.15 -6.15 -8.09
C THR A 91 -5.88 -7.07 -9.07
N ARG A 92 -7.11 -6.68 -9.47
CA ARG A 92 -7.80 -7.23 -10.63
C ARG A 92 -7.23 -6.66 -11.93
N GLN A 93 -6.96 -5.36 -11.94
CA GLN A 93 -6.45 -4.64 -13.11
C GLN A 93 -4.93 -4.86 -13.30
N ASN A 94 -4.48 -4.71 -14.53
CA ASN A 94 -3.05 -4.69 -14.85
C ASN A 94 -2.38 -3.43 -14.31
N LEU A 95 -1.18 -3.57 -13.77
CA LEU A 95 -0.37 -2.47 -13.28
C LEU A 95 0.86 -2.25 -14.16
N PRO A 96 1.31 -0.99 -14.32
CA PRO A 96 2.57 -0.71 -15.03
C PRO A 96 3.77 -1.20 -14.20
N GLN A 97 4.84 -1.59 -14.89
CA GLN A 97 6.13 -1.81 -14.23
C GLN A 97 6.75 -0.44 -13.88
N LEU A 98 7.15 -0.27 -12.62
CA LEU A 98 7.74 0.98 -12.14
C LEU A 98 9.27 0.93 -12.18
N PRO A 99 9.94 1.93 -12.79
CA PRO A 99 11.40 1.91 -12.95
C PRO A 99 12.19 1.78 -11.64
N GLY A 100 11.69 2.37 -10.56
CA GLY A 100 12.33 2.31 -9.23
C GLY A 100 11.98 1.07 -8.41
N SER A 101 11.10 0.21 -8.91
CA SER A 101 10.71 -1.02 -8.22
C SER A 101 11.87 -1.99 -8.13
N SER A 102 12.11 -2.56 -6.92
CA SER A 102 13.28 -3.38 -6.67
C SER A 102 13.03 -4.41 -5.56
N LYS A 103 14.06 -5.25 -5.33
CA LYS A 103 14.07 -6.20 -4.21
C LYS A 103 14.00 -5.53 -2.83
N GLU A 104 14.20 -4.22 -2.74
CA GLU A 104 14.04 -3.47 -1.49
C GLU A 104 12.60 -3.59 -0.92
N ALA A 105 11.62 -3.97 -1.75
CA ALA A 105 10.28 -4.36 -1.32
C ALA A 105 10.27 -5.44 -0.22
N LEU A 106 11.32 -6.27 -0.14
CA LEU A 106 11.53 -7.24 0.95
C LEU A 106 11.71 -6.57 2.33
N LYS A 107 12.01 -5.29 2.37
CA LYS A 107 12.09 -4.51 3.63
C LYS A 107 10.73 -3.95 4.07
N GLY A 108 9.68 -4.18 3.28
CA GLY A 108 8.30 -3.79 3.61
C GLY A 108 7.94 -2.34 3.31
N GLY A 109 8.91 -1.47 3.18
CA GLY A 109 8.79 -0.07 2.77
C GLY A 109 10.13 0.45 2.28
N TYR A 110 10.15 1.18 1.16
CA TYR A 110 11.38 1.69 0.56
C TYR A 110 11.12 2.91 -0.33
N VAL A 111 12.17 3.68 -0.57
CA VAL A 111 12.11 4.81 -1.51
C VAL A 111 12.10 4.27 -2.93
N ILE A 112 11.01 4.46 -3.67
CA ILE A 112 10.86 4.02 -5.06
C ILE A 112 11.24 5.12 -6.05
N ASP A 113 11.10 6.39 -5.65
CA ASP A 113 11.48 7.54 -6.47
C ASP A 113 11.91 8.68 -5.52
N ASP A 114 13.23 8.94 -5.45
CA ASP A 114 13.79 9.82 -4.43
C ASP A 114 13.68 11.31 -4.78
N SER A 115 13.80 12.13 -3.74
CA SER A 115 13.97 13.59 -3.79
C SER A 115 15.41 13.96 -4.13
N ASP A 116 15.62 15.22 -4.54
CA ASP A 116 16.96 15.76 -4.79
C ASP A 116 17.73 15.98 -3.48
N ASN A 117 17.00 16.35 -2.41
CA ASN A 117 17.57 16.57 -1.08
C ASN A 117 17.40 15.34 -0.17
N ALA A 118 18.32 15.15 0.77
CA ALA A 118 18.25 14.07 1.75
C ALA A 118 16.98 14.13 2.63
N VAL A 119 16.50 15.35 2.91
CA VAL A 119 15.20 15.60 3.56
C VAL A 119 14.30 16.26 2.53
N PRO A 120 13.30 15.54 2.01
CA PRO A 120 12.34 16.09 1.03
C PRO A 120 11.42 17.13 1.67
N GLU A 121 10.84 18.00 0.84
CA GLU A 121 9.77 18.90 1.31
C GLU A 121 8.48 18.12 1.59
N VAL A 122 8.21 17.08 0.76
CA VAL A 122 6.99 16.25 0.85
C VAL A 122 7.35 14.79 0.64
N ILE A 123 6.68 13.91 1.37
CA ILE A 123 6.72 12.46 1.12
C ILE A 123 5.32 11.97 0.71
N LEU A 124 5.24 11.36 -0.46
CA LEU A 124 4.07 10.59 -0.91
C LEU A 124 4.29 9.12 -0.56
N MET A 125 3.40 8.52 0.22
CA MET A 125 3.46 7.13 0.62
C MET A 125 2.28 6.39 0.02
N ALA A 126 2.52 5.25 -0.61
CA ALA A 126 1.44 4.45 -1.21
C ALA A 126 1.74 2.96 -1.11
N SER A 127 0.73 2.12 -1.32
CA SER A 127 0.87 0.69 -1.56
C SER A 127 0.07 0.27 -2.80
N GLY A 128 0.41 -0.86 -3.40
CA GLY A 128 -0.34 -1.41 -4.53
C GLY A 128 -0.43 -0.46 -5.73
N SER A 129 -1.60 -0.45 -6.36
CA SER A 129 -1.87 0.34 -7.57
C SER A 129 -1.63 1.84 -7.41
N GLU A 130 -1.74 2.38 -6.20
CA GLU A 130 -1.62 3.82 -5.95
C GLU A 130 -0.17 4.31 -5.94
N VAL A 131 0.82 3.41 -5.93
CA VAL A 131 2.23 3.81 -6.06
C VAL A 131 2.50 4.47 -7.42
N SER A 132 1.90 3.94 -8.50
CA SER A 132 2.01 4.58 -9.82
C SER A 132 1.39 5.98 -9.83
N LEU A 133 0.26 6.17 -9.15
CA LEU A 133 -0.39 7.47 -8.99
C LEU A 133 0.51 8.45 -8.22
N ALA A 134 1.18 7.99 -7.17
CA ALA A 134 2.12 8.81 -6.40
C ALA A 134 3.33 9.25 -7.24
N VAL A 135 3.88 8.35 -8.06
CA VAL A 135 4.99 8.66 -9.00
C VAL A 135 4.57 9.71 -10.03
N GLU A 136 3.36 9.58 -10.60
CA GLU A 136 2.86 10.58 -11.55
C GLU A 136 2.58 11.93 -10.86
N ALA A 137 2.02 11.94 -9.65
CA ALA A 137 1.80 13.16 -8.89
C ALA A 137 3.11 13.88 -8.54
N LYS A 138 4.17 13.13 -8.20
CA LYS A 138 5.51 13.70 -8.01
C LYS A 138 5.98 14.47 -9.22
N LYS A 139 5.83 13.92 -10.44
CA LYS A 139 6.25 14.61 -11.67
C LYS A 139 5.57 15.96 -11.85
N GLU A 140 4.28 16.07 -11.52
CA GLU A 140 3.56 17.34 -11.59
C GLU A 140 4.03 18.32 -10.50
N LEU A 141 4.24 17.87 -9.26
CA LEU A 141 4.76 18.70 -8.17
C LEU A 141 6.19 19.20 -8.47
N GLN A 142 7.04 18.37 -9.07
CA GLN A 142 8.39 18.78 -9.47
C GLN A 142 8.40 19.88 -10.54
N LYS A 143 7.43 19.90 -11.48
CA LYS A 143 7.29 21.02 -12.44
C LYS A 143 7.03 22.35 -11.76
N GLU A 144 6.49 22.33 -10.55
CA GLU A 144 6.22 23.49 -9.72
C GLU A 144 7.37 23.82 -8.74
N GLY A 145 8.48 23.06 -8.82
CA GLY A 145 9.68 23.28 -8.01
C GLY A 145 9.67 22.61 -6.64
N MET A 146 8.70 21.73 -6.36
CA MET A 146 8.65 20.99 -5.09
C MET A 146 9.60 19.79 -5.09
N ASP A 147 10.33 19.58 -3.99
CA ASP A 147 11.20 18.44 -3.78
C ASP A 147 10.42 17.30 -3.08
N VAL A 148 10.09 16.26 -3.84
CA VAL A 148 9.17 15.21 -3.44
C VAL A 148 9.84 13.83 -3.47
N ARG A 149 9.65 13.06 -2.41
CA ARG A 149 10.01 11.64 -2.33
C ARG A 149 8.76 10.78 -2.45
N VAL A 150 8.85 9.68 -3.20
CA VAL A 150 7.81 8.63 -3.22
C VAL A 150 8.32 7.40 -2.49
N VAL A 151 7.52 6.90 -1.56
CA VAL A 151 7.78 5.70 -0.79
C VAL A 151 6.73 4.65 -1.12
N SER A 152 7.15 3.49 -1.61
CA SER A 152 6.29 2.31 -1.67
C SER A 152 6.30 1.59 -0.33
N MET A 153 5.11 1.27 0.18
CA MET A 153 4.88 0.58 1.45
C MET A 153 4.14 -0.76 1.22
N PRO A 154 4.75 -1.72 0.53
CA PRO A 154 4.08 -2.99 0.23
C PRO A 154 3.70 -3.79 1.48
N CYS A 155 4.45 -3.70 2.59
CA CYS A 155 4.16 -4.44 3.82
C CYS A 155 4.59 -3.67 5.07
N MET A 156 3.64 -3.06 5.77
CA MET A 156 3.93 -2.26 6.97
C MET A 156 4.57 -3.08 8.09
N ASP A 157 4.14 -4.34 8.30
CA ASP A 157 4.66 -5.19 9.37
C ASP A 157 6.14 -5.50 9.20
N VAL A 158 6.58 -5.74 7.97
CA VAL A 158 7.98 -5.99 7.66
C VAL A 158 8.81 -4.69 7.75
N PHE A 159 8.24 -3.56 7.36
CA PHE A 159 8.89 -2.25 7.52
C PHE A 159 9.13 -1.91 9.00
N GLU A 160 8.19 -2.23 9.88
CA GLU A 160 8.35 -2.01 11.31
C GLU A 160 9.46 -2.85 11.95
N GLN A 161 9.83 -3.97 11.36
CA GLN A 161 10.92 -4.82 11.82
C GLN A 161 12.31 -4.29 11.40
N GLN A 162 12.36 -3.26 10.56
CA GLN A 162 13.63 -2.66 10.14
C GLN A 162 14.24 -1.82 11.26
N SER A 163 15.56 -1.58 11.16
CA SER A 163 16.25 -0.71 12.11
C SER A 163 15.72 0.73 12.07
N GLU A 164 15.89 1.46 13.17
CA GLU A 164 15.48 2.86 13.23
C GLU A 164 16.22 3.71 12.20
N GLU A 165 17.51 3.40 11.93
CA GLU A 165 18.30 4.09 10.92
C GLU A 165 17.71 3.88 9.52
N TYR A 166 17.25 2.65 9.21
CA TYR A 166 16.62 2.37 7.92
C TYR A 166 15.28 3.10 7.81
N LYS A 167 14.43 3.01 8.83
CA LYS A 167 13.14 3.72 8.84
C LYS A 167 13.31 5.23 8.71
N GLU A 168 14.31 5.80 9.38
CA GLU A 168 14.64 7.23 9.27
C GLU A 168 15.18 7.59 7.87
N SER A 169 15.95 6.72 7.22
CA SER A 169 16.43 6.96 5.85
C SER A 169 15.28 6.98 4.82
N VAL A 170 14.23 6.19 5.03
CA VAL A 170 13.05 6.12 4.16
C VAL A 170 12.06 7.25 4.48
N LEU A 171 11.75 7.45 5.75
CA LEU A 171 10.77 8.40 6.27
C LEU A 171 11.40 9.36 7.31
N PRO A 172 12.26 10.29 6.87
CA PRO A 172 12.96 11.20 7.78
C PRO A 172 11.95 12.00 8.62
N LYS A 173 12.13 11.99 9.95
CA LYS A 173 11.26 12.68 10.91
C LYS A 173 11.20 14.19 10.69
N ALA A 174 12.24 14.75 10.10
CA ALA A 174 12.31 16.17 9.74
C ALA A 174 11.28 16.55 8.66
N CYS A 175 10.91 15.63 7.75
CA CYS A 175 9.84 15.86 6.78
C CYS A 175 8.49 15.51 7.41
N ARG A 176 7.67 16.53 7.68
CA ARG A 176 6.35 16.40 8.31
C ARG A 176 5.19 16.43 7.32
N LYS A 177 5.40 17.00 6.13
CA LYS A 177 4.40 17.02 5.06
C LYS A 177 4.37 15.65 4.37
N ARG A 178 3.44 14.80 4.79
CA ARG A 178 3.32 13.43 4.32
C ARG A 178 1.90 13.14 3.86
N VAL A 179 1.76 12.49 2.70
CA VAL A 179 0.46 12.09 2.17
C VAL A 179 0.44 10.58 1.97
N ALA A 180 -0.55 9.91 2.57
CA ALA A 180 -0.83 8.51 2.30
C ALA A 180 -1.88 8.39 1.17
N ILE A 181 -1.61 7.51 0.21
CA ILE A 181 -2.46 7.28 -0.95
C ILE A 181 -2.75 5.79 -1.04
N GLU A 182 -3.99 5.38 -0.74
CA GLU A 182 -4.39 3.98 -0.74
C GLU A 182 -5.89 3.85 -0.98
N ALA A 183 -6.30 3.11 -2.01
CA ALA A 183 -7.71 2.93 -2.38
C ALA A 183 -8.44 1.96 -1.41
N LEU A 184 -8.19 2.15 -0.12
CA LEU A 184 -8.70 1.40 1.03
C LEU A 184 -8.82 2.36 2.21
N SER A 185 -9.23 1.85 3.39
CA SER A 185 -9.30 2.64 4.62
C SER A 185 -7.92 3.15 5.06
N ASP A 186 -7.88 4.36 5.62
CA ASP A 186 -6.67 5.00 6.17
C ASP A 186 -6.17 4.38 7.48
N PHE A 187 -6.92 3.41 8.04
CA PHE A 187 -6.58 2.77 9.30
C PHE A 187 -5.20 2.07 9.22
N GLY A 188 -4.26 2.52 10.03
CA GLY A 188 -2.87 2.06 10.04
C GLY A 188 -1.87 3.09 9.49
N TRP A 189 -2.30 4.07 8.70
CA TRP A 189 -1.41 5.09 8.15
C TRP A 189 -1.05 6.21 9.13
N GLY A 190 -1.84 6.42 10.19
CA GLY A 190 -1.70 7.56 11.10
C GLY A 190 -0.30 7.75 11.69
N LYS A 191 0.41 6.66 12.03
CA LYS A 191 1.77 6.74 12.58
C LYS A 191 2.82 7.18 11.56
N TYR A 192 2.56 6.98 10.27
CA TYR A 192 3.46 7.39 9.18
C TYR A 192 3.16 8.80 8.71
N VAL A 193 1.88 9.13 8.61
CA VAL A 193 1.40 10.45 8.16
C VAL A 193 1.64 11.52 9.23
N GLY A 194 1.40 11.19 10.49
CA GLY A 194 1.49 12.14 11.59
C GLY A 194 0.31 13.13 11.61
N LEU A 195 0.44 14.20 12.40
CA LEU A 195 -0.62 15.20 12.61
C LEU A 195 -0.65 16.30 11.53
N ASP A 196 0.45 16.47 10.81
CA ASP A 196 0.62 17.55 9.82
C ASP A 196 0.46 17.05 8.38
N GLY A 197 0.12 15.78 8.20
CA GLY A 197 -0.05 15.19 6.88
C GLY A 197 -1.51 15.02 6.46
N ALA A 198 -1.73 14.41 5.30
CA ALA A 198 -3.05 14.22 4.73
C ALA A 198 -3.22 12.83 4.09
N TYR A 199 -4.44 12.55 3.65
CA TYR A 199 -4.84 11.24 3.12
C TYR A 199 -5.59 11.39 1.80
N VAL A 200 -5.33 10.48 0.87
CA VAL A 200 -6.17 10.20 -0.30
C VAL A 200 -6.56 8.73 -0.19
N THR A 201 -7.65 8.48 0.52
CA THR A 201 -8.09 7.13 0.96
C THR A 201 -9.60 6.99 0.86
N MET A 202 -10.12 5.79 1.12
CA MET A 202 -11.56 5.54 1.15
C MET A 202 -12.14 5.88 2.53
N HIS A 203 -13.23 6.66 2.52
CA HIS A 203 -14.00 7.02 3.73
C HIS A 203 -15.41 6.39 3.74
N GLY A 204 -15.67 5.48 2.82
CA GLY A 204 -16.94 4.77 2.69
C GLY A 204 -16.81 3.63 1.69
N PHE A 205 -17.89 2.92 1.47
CA PHE A 205 -17.92 1.81 0.51
C PHE A 205 -17.84 2.32 -0.94
N GLY A 206 -17.40 1.43 -1.83
CA GLY A 206 -17.25 1.72 -3.25
C GLY A 206 -18.58 1.84 -4.01
N ALA A 207 -18.55 1.62 -5.31
CA ALA A 207 -19.71 1.69 -6.18
C ALA A 207 -19.53 0.79 -7.41
N SER A 208 -20.60 0.44 -8.09
CA SER A 208 -20.55 -0.35 -9.33
C SER A 208 -20.34 0.57 -10.55
N ALA A 209 -19.17 0.48 -11.17
CA ALA A 209 -18.82 1.15 -12.43
C ALA A 209 -17.46 0.63 -12.93
N PRO A 210 -17.03 0.91 -14.18
CA PRO A 210 -15.66 0.63 -14.61
C PRO A 210 -14.62 1.22 -13.65
N TYR A 211 -13.56 0.47 -13.35
CA TYR A 211 -12.57 0.85 -12.34
C TYR A 211 -12.00 2.28 -12.53
N SER A 212 -11.76 2.69 -13.77
CA SER A 212 -11.24 4.03 -14.08
C SER A 212 -12.21 5.16 -13.69
N VAL A 213 -13.52 4.89 -13.79
CA VAL A 213 -14.57 5.81 -13.33
C VAL A 213 -14.58 5.89 -11.81
N LEU A 214 -14.43 4.73 -11.14
CA LEU A 214 -14.40 4.67 -9.67
C LEU A 214 -13.18 5.38 -9.09
N PHE A 215 -11.99 5.13 -9.62
CA PHE A 215 -10.78 5.83 -9.17
C PHE A 215 -10.95 7.35 -9.28
N LYS A 216 -11.46 7.84 -10.41
CA LYS A 216 -11.75 9.27 -10.58
C LYS A 216 -12.82 9.77 -9.60
N LYS A 217 -13.92 9.03 -9.44
CA LYS A 217 -15.05 9.39 -8.55
C LYS A 217 -14.59 9.52 -7.09
N PHE A 218 -13.75 8.60 -6.62
CA PHE A 218 -13.25 8.56 -5.25
C PHE A 218 -11.96 9.38 -5.04
N GLY A 219 -11.53 10.13 -6.06
CA GLY A 219 -10.44 11.10 -5.92
C GLY A 219 -9.04 10.51 -6.09
N PHE A 220 -8.90 9.28 -6.56
CA PHE A 220 -7.59 8.71 -6.88
C PHE A 220 -7.12 9.21 -8.25
N THR A 221 -6.78 10.50 -8.30
CA THR A 221 -6.29 11.21 -9.48
C THR A 221 -5.06 12.04 -9.14
N VAL A 222 -4.19 12.27 -10.12
CA VAL A 222 -2.98 13.10 -9.96
C VAL A 222 -3.35 14.48 -9.45
N ASP A 223 -4.35 15.12 -10.05
CA ASP A 223 -4.80 16.47 -9.67
C ASP A 223 -5.22 16.55 -8.20
N ASN A 224 -5.93 15.52 -7.69
CA ASN A 224 -6.35 15.50 -6.29
C ASN A 224 -5.17 15.27 -5.35
N VAL A 225 -4.21 14.42 -5.69
CA VAL A 225 -2.98 14.24 -4.88
C VAL A 225 -2.20 15.54 -4.84
N VAL A 226 -1.99 16.19 -5.99
CA VAL A 226 -1.30 17.50 -6.07
C VAL A 226 -2.03 18.56 -5.23
N LYS A 227 -3.36 18.63 -5.35
CA LYS A 227 -4.17 19.55 -4.54
C LYS A 227 -4.03 19.27 -3.04
N THR A 228 -4.05 17.99 -2.65
CA THR A 228 -3.89 17.57 -1.25
C THR A 228 -2.53 17.99 -0.70
N VAL A 229 -1.45 17.78 -1.46
CA VAL A 229 -0.10 18.25 -1.07
C VAL A 229 -0.06 19.76 -0.89
N LYS A 230 -0.66 20.53 -1.80
CA LYS A 230 -0.68 22.00 -1.72
C LYS A 230 -1.51 22.55 -0.56
N SER A 231 -2.34 21.74 0.06
CA SER A 231 -3.11 22.15 1.25
C SER A 231 -2.35 21.95 2.56
N LEU A 232 -1.16 21.33 2.55
CA LEU A 232 -0.24 21.16 3.66
C LEU A 232 0.75 22.35 3.77
#